data_d424078007b9e852fba751c46cf02286
#
_entry.id   d424078007b9e852fba751c46cf02286
#
_cell.length_a   1.000
_cell.length_b   1.000
_cell.length_c   1.000
_cell.angle_alpha   90.00
_cell.angle_beta   90.00
_cell.angle_gamma   90.00
#
_symmetry.space_group_name_H-M   'P 1'
#
loop_
_entity.id
_entity.type
_entity.pdbx_description
1 polymer ?
#
loop_
_entity_poly.entity_id
_entity_poly.type
_entity_poly.pdbx_seq_one_letter_code
_entity_poly.pdbx_strand_id
1 'polypeptide(L)'
;MQFGQAIITEVCLPYWQANSTPRRTSRGRPEQQPGRRSVKWGGVSAGGSGVSGAVGRSTPRAATRILRATSVITATALLLASSCSWILGTPIPAGIPPPPGDPVPQVNINLKKGQGRPADQLHAWAAERAPALGIPVTALEAYGYAARVAAELNPNCHLAWTTLAGIGMVESHHGTYGGATIAANGDVRPPIRGVVLDGTHGNMRIPDTDKGALDGDPTMDRAMGPMQFIPETWRHYGVDGNNDGIVSPDNVDDAALSAAGYLCSGRKDLATAAGWIAALHSYNYSDQYARSVRDWATAYAAGHSL
;
A
#
# COMPACT_ATOMS: atom_id res chain seq x y z
N MET A 1 3.87 -19.71 -25.98
CA MET A 1 4.30 -19.55 -24.58
C MET A 1 3.35 -18.58 -23.92
N GLN A 2 2.41 -19.14 -23.13
CA GLN A 2 1.36 -18.37 -22.43
C GLN A 2 1.87 -18.04 -21.03
N PHE A 3 2.42 -16.86 -20.83
CA PHE A 3 2.72 -16.30 -19.52
C PHE A 3 2.20 -14.86 -19.50
N GLY A 4 0.97 -14.64 -19.12
CA GLY A 4 0.42 -13.28 -19.08
C GLY A 4 -1.03 -13.12 -18.66
N GLN A 5 -1.67 -14.14 -18.09
CA GLN A 5 -3.07 -14.04 -17.66
C GLN A 5 -3.35 -14.55 -16.24
N ALA A 6 -2.34 -14.74 -15.41
CA ALA A 6 -2.51 -15.44 -14.12
C ALA A 6 -2.32 -14.57 -12.87
N ILE A 7 -2.36 -13.25 -12.93
CA ILE A 7 -2.02 -12.41 -11.77
C ILE A 7 -3.19 -11.55 -11.27
N ILE A 8 -4.40 -11.70 -11.81
CA ILE A 8 -5.59 -11.06 -11.23
C ILE A 8 -6.55 -12.12 -10.66
N THR A 9 -6.03 -13.08 -9.97
CA THR A 9 -6.83 -14.06 -9.25
C THR A 9 -6.61 -13.89 -7.75
N GLU A 10 -7.64 -13.44 -7.05
CA GLU A 10 -7.74 -13.18 -5.61
C GLU A 10 -7.38 -11.76 -5.16
N VAL A 11 -8.25 -10.83 -5.45
CA VAL A 11 -8.26 -9.49 -4.85
C VAL A 11 -9.37 -9.36 -3.82
N CYS A 12 -9.07 -8.90 -2.72
CA CYS A 12 -9.65 -8.91 -1.42
C CYS A 12 -10.71 -7.95 -1.04
N LEU A 13 -11.44 -8.36 -0.07
CA LEU A 13 -11.96 -7.51 0.98
C LEU A 13 -11.80 -8.21 2.33
N PRO A 14 -11.33 -7.53 3.41
CA PRO A 14 -12.32 -7.18 4.42
C PRO A 14 -12.14 -5.84 5.14
N TYR A 15 -11.31 -4.91 4.68
CA TYR A 15 -11.10 -3.68 5.43
C TYR A 15 -12.17 -2.59 5.21
N TRP A 16 -12.95 -2.68 4.12
CA TRP A 16 -13.97 -1.67 3.76
C TRP A 16 -15.32 -1.85 4.43
N GLN A 17 -15.67 -3.04 4.91
CA GLN A 17 -16.97 -3.24 5.59
C GLN A 17 -17.01 -2.75 7.04
N ALA A 18 -15.88 -2.42 7.66
CA ALA A 18 -15.84 -2.02 9.07
C ALA A 18 -16.10 -0.52 9.31
N ASN A 19 -16.06 0.34 8.28
CA ASN A 19 -16.16 1.80 8.45
C ASN A 19 -17.28 2.49 7.66
N SER A 20 -18.16 1.76 6.99
CA SER A 20 -19.35 2.33 6.36
C SER A 20 -20.59 2.20 7.26
N THR A 21 -20.64 2.97 8.34
CA THR A 21 -21.91 3.26 9.01
C THR A 21 -22.61 4.38 8.24
N PRO A 22 -23.86 4.19 7.77
CA PRO A 22 -24.58 5.25 7.06
C PRO A 22 -24.87 6.40 8.01
N ARG A 23 -24.31 7.57 7.74
CA ARG A 23 -24.72 8.81 8.40
C ARG A 23 -26.17 9.10 8.02
N ARG A 24 -27.02 9.04 9.02
CA ARG A 24 -28.43 9.45 8.99
C ARG A 24 -28.53 10.88 8.46
N THR A 25 -29.18 11.04 7.32
CA THR A 25 -29.52 12.35 6.74
C THR A 25 -30.49 13.08 7.63
N SER A 26 -30.07 14.20 8.20
CA SER A 26 -31.01 15.25 8.70
C SER A 26 -31.03 16.40 7.71
N ARG A 27 -32.22 16.76 7.32
CA ARG A 27 -32.58 17.82 6.36
C ARG A 27 -32.09 19.20 6.79
N GLY A 28 -31.55 19.96 5.89
CA GLY A 28 -31.87 21.33 5.55
C GLY A 28 -31.37 22.47 6.41
N ARG A 29 -30.47 23.27 5.86
CA ARG A 29 -30.60 24.72 5.60
C ARG A 29 -29.30 25.31 5.03
N PRO A 30 -29.39 26.45 4.29
CA PRO A 30 -28.34 26.81 3.31
C PRO A 30 -27.27 27.79 3.82
N GLU A 31 -26.17 27.76 3.11
CA GLU A 31 -25.27 28.84 2.71
C GLU A 31 -24.86 29.93 3.71
N GLN A 32 -23.58 29.95 4.03
CA GLN A 32 -22.74 31.16 4.13
C GLN A 32 -21.23 30.75 4.19
N GLN A 33 -20.46 31.13 3.19
CA GLN A 33 -19.02 31.37 3.35
C GLN A 33 -18.86 32.74 4.03
N PRO A 34 -17.81 33.04 4.78
CA PRO A 34 -16.40 32.99 4.40
C PRO A 34 -15.42 32.70 5.57
N GLY A 35 -14.16 32.54 5.30
CA GLY A 35 -13.11 32.84 6.29
C GLY A 35 -12.04 31.75 6.48
N ARG A 36 -10.89 31.96 5.85
CA ARG A 36 -9.60 31.35 6.21
C ARG A 36 -9.36 31.43 7.72
N ARG A 37 -9.09 30.28 8.34
CA ARG A 37 -8.36 30.25 9.62
C ARG A 37 -7.32 29.13 9.61
N SER A 38 -6.09 29.56 9.83
CA SER A 38 -4.93 28.76 10.17
C SER A 38 -5.16 27.92 11.44
N VAL A 39 -4.86 26.63 11.39
CA VAL A 39 -4.91 25.76 12.57
C VAL A 39 -3.52 25.65 13.17
N LYS A 40 -3.36 26.26 14.35
CA LYS A 40 -2.21 26.06 15.26
C LYS A 40 -2.39 24.75 16.00
N TRP A 41 -1.36 23.93 16.04
CA TRP A 41 -1.24 22.78 16.91
C TRP A 41 -0.86 23.23 18.33
N GLY A 42 -1.73 22.99 19.31
CA GLY A 42 -1.49 23.20 20.71
C GLY A 42 -1.21 21.87 21.40
N GLY A 43 -0.08 21.77 22.07
CA GLY A 43 0.28 20.66 22.94
C GLY A 43 -0.53 20.69 24.25
N VAL A 44 -0.75 19.52 24.84
CA VAL A 44 -1.29 19.36 26.20
C VAL A 44 -0.32 18.49 26.99
N SER A 45 0.14 19.12 28.07
CA SER A 45 1.05 18.60 29.08
C SER A 45 0.37 17.64 30.06
N ALA A 46 1.20 16.83 30.68
CA ALA A 46 0.93 15.88 31.73
C ALA A 46 0.42 16.54 33.04
N GLY A 47 -0.39 15.82 33.78
CA GLY A 47 -0.72 16.08 35.17
C GLY A 47 -1.04 14.78 35.89
N GLY A 48 -0.16 14.37 36.80
CA GLY A 48 -0.34 13.22 37.68
C GLY A 48 -1.00 13.57 39.00
N SER A 49 -1.49 12.54 39.68
CA SER A 49 -1.74 12.39 41.14
C SER A 49 -2.42 11.02 41.28
N GLY A 50 -1.96 10.03 41.93
CA GLY A 50 -1.45 9.76 43.23
C GLY A 50 -2.52 9.64 44.31
N VAL A 51 -2.96 8.42 44.72
CA VAL A 51 -3.36 8.14 46.12
C VAL A 51 -3.26 6.63 46.42
N SER A 52 -2.66 6.38 47.57
CA SER A 52 -2.38 5.14 48.26
C SER A 52 -3.57 4.56 49.05
N GLY A 53 -3.45 3.30 49.50
CA GLY A 53 -4.17 2.73 50.64
C GLY A 53 -4.52 1.26 50.40
N ALA A 54 -3.97 0.38 51.01
CA ALA A 54 -3.65 -0.17 52.31
C ALA A 54 -4.28 -1.55 52.50
N VAL A 55 -3.44 -2.53 52.67
CA VAL A 55 -3.35 -3.59 53.66
C VAL A 55 -4.61 -4.34 54.12
N GLY A 56 -4.58 -5.66 53.98
CA GLY A 56 -5.44 -6.59 54.71
C GLY A 56 -4.93 -8.03 54.62
N ARG A 57 -4.17 -8.44 55.64
CA ARG A 57 -3.74 -9.84 55.89
C ARG A 57 -4.85 -10.64 56.56
N SER A 58 -5.03 -11.90 56.21
CA SER A 58 -5.24 -12.99 57.20
C SER A 58 -5.17 -14.38 56.56
N THR A 59 -4.28 -15.20 57.02
CA THR A 59 -4.29 -16.67 57.08
C THR A 59 -4.85 -17.12 58.43
N PRO A 60 -5.11 -18.40 58.80
CA PRO A 60 -4.65 -19.66 58.27
C PRO A 60 -5.58 -20.91 58.45
N ARG A 61 -5.04 -22.08 58.07
CA ARG A 61 -5.32 -23.47 58.57
C ARG A 61 -6.61 -24.14 58.12
N ALA A 62 -6.68 -25.43 57.82
CA ALA A 62 -5.83 -26.61 58.02
C ALA A 62 -6.29 -27.78 57.11
N ALA A 63 -5.31 -28.54 56.73
CA ALA A 63 -5.15 -29.97 56.87
C ALA A 63 -6.11 -30.98 56.16
N THR A 64 -5.49 -31.73 55.28
CA THR A 64 -5.46 -33.20 55.16
C THR A 64 -6.74 -33.95 54.67
N ARG A 65 -6.67 -34.50 53.50
CA ARG A 65 -6.78 -35.94 53.24
C ARG A 65 -6.34 -36.32 51.83
N ILE A 66 -5.38 -37.20 51.83
CA ILE A 66 -4.82 -37.98 50.73
C ILE A 66 -5.81 -39.07 50.36
N LEU A 67 -6.07 -39.37 49.08
CA LEU A 67 -5.78 -40.62 48.37
C LEU A 67 -6.58 -40.77 47.09
N ARG A 68 -5.84 -41.11 46.02
CA ARG A 68 -6.21 -41.93 44.90
C ARG A 68 -7.23 -41.40 43.86
N ALA A 69 -6.69 -40.82 42.82
CA ALA A 69 -7.15 -41.05 41.43
C ALA A 69 -6.02 -40.60 40.47
N THR A 70 -4.96 -41.36 40.42
CA THR A 70 -4.03 -41.38 39.28
C THR A 70 -4.65 -42.21 38.19
N SER A 71 -4.70 -41.70 36.95
CA SER A 71 -4.85 -42.44 35.70
C SER A 71 -6.05 -42.04 34.79
N VAL A 72 -6.37 -40.76 34.60
CA VAL A 72 -7.22 -40.35 33.44
C VAL A 72 -6.86 -38.98 32.88
N ILE A 73 -5.84 -38.29 33.36
CA ILE A 73 -5.56 -36.88 32.95
C ILE A 73 -4.51 -36.78 31.83
N THR A 74 -3.97 -37.90 31.31
CA THR A 74 -2.92 -37.83 30.28
C THR A 74 -3.41 -37.91 28.83
N ALA A 75 -4.68 -38.18 28.58
CA ALA A 75 -5.20 -38.31 27.20
C ALA A 75 -5.90 -37.03 26.68
N THR A 76 -6.30 -36.10 27.55
CA THR A 76 -7.01 -34.88 27.14
C THR A 76 -6.09 -33.68 26.95
N ALA A 77 -4.85 -33.72 27.45
CA ALA A 77 -3.90 -32.63 27.28
C ALA A 77 -3.22 -32.62 25.89
N LEU A 78 -3.25 -33.74 25.15
CA LEU A 78 -2.68 -33.83 23.78
C LEU A 78 -3.63 -33.41 22.66
N LEU A 79 -4.93 -33.28 22.95
CA LEU A 79 -5.92 -32.83 21.95
C LEU A 79 -6.23 -31.34 22.02
N LEU A 80 -5.77 -30.62 23.03
CA LEU A 80 -5.91 -29.17 23.15
C LEU A 80 -4.71 -28.39 22.61
N ALA A 81 -3.60 -29.07 22.30
CA ALA A 81 -2.43 -28.43 21.68
C ALA A 81 -2.57 -28.26 20.16
N SER A 82 -3.55 -28.92 19.52
CA SER A 82 -3.75 -28.82 18.07
C SER A 82 -4.72 -27.71 17.62
N SER A 83 -5.40 -27.04 18.55
CA SER A 83 -6.38 -26.00 18.23
C SER A 83 -5.87 -24.56 18.40
N CYS A 84 -4.63 -24.36 18.88
CA CYS A 84 -4.03 -23.03 18.98
C CYS A 84 -3.15 -22.61 17.79
N SER A 85 -3.01 -23.47 16.77
CA SER A 85 -2.19 -23.14 15.59
C SER A 85 -2.87 -22.16 14.62
N TRP A 86 -4.12 -21.79 14.83
CA TRP A 86 -4.88 -20.89 13.93
C TRP A 86 -4.83 -19.42 14.33
N ILE A 87 -4.14 -19.08 15.44
CA ILE A 87 -4.00 -17.68 15.92
C ILE A 87 -2.60 -17.11 15.62
N LEU A 88 -1.65 -17.96 15.23
CA LEU A 88 -0.36 -17.48 14.73
C LEU A 88 -0.55 -17.20 13.24
N GLY A 89 -0.55 -15.91 12.88
CA GLY A 89 -0.59 -15.47 11.48
C GLY A 89 0.36 -16.29 10.61
N THR A 90 0.02 -16.43 9.34
CA THR A 90 0.89 -17.11 8.37
C THR A 90 2.32 -16.60 8.50
N PRO A 91 3.35 -17.48 8.53
CA PRO A 91 4.72 -17.04 8.65
C PRO A 91 5.06 -16.05 7.54
N ILE A 92 5.58 -14.88 7.90
CA ILE A 92 6.05 -13.91 6.92
C ILE A 92 7.19 -14.55 6.12
N PRO A 93 7.09 -14.59 4.79
CA PRO A 93 8.12 -15.23 3.97
C PRO A 93 9.51 -14.61 4.20
N ALA A 94 10.56 -15.42 4.13
CA ALA A 94 11.93 -14.92 4.20
C ALA A 94 12.20 -13.88 3.10
N GLY A 95 13.04 -12.87 3.40
CA GLY A 95 13.36 -11.80 2.46
C GLY A 95 12.31 -10.69 2.36
N ILE A 96 11.45 -10.56 3.35
CA ILE A 96 10.53 -9.41 3.50
C ILE A 96 10.95 -8.59 4.73
N PRO A 97 11.06 -7.25 4.59
CA PRO A 97 10.98 -6.47 3.35
C PRO A 97 12.15 -6.76 2.41
N PRO A 98 12.00 -6.49 1.09
CA PRO A 98 13.12 -6.55 0.16
C PRO A 98 14.15 -5.46 0.50
N PRO A 99 15.43 -5.63 0.09
CA PRO A 99 16.44 -4.58 0.25
C PRO A 99 15.99 -3.28 -0.43
N PRO A 100 16.36 -2.09 0.10
CA PRO A 100 15.91 -0.81 -0.46
C PRO A 100 16.59 -0.45 -1.80
N GLY A 101 17.66 -1.16 -2.19
CA GLY A 101 18.46 -0.84 -3.38
C GLY A 101 19.37 0.37 -3.19
N ASP A 102 19.98 0.81 -4.29
CA ASP A 102 20.84 1.99 -4.31
C ASP A 102 20.09 3.24 -3.87
N PRO A 103 20.75 4.14 -3.13
CA PRO A 103 20.12 5.39 -2.71
C PRO A 103 19.70 6.26 -3.91
N VAL A 104 18.49 6.80 -3.85
CA VAL A 104 18.04 7.81 -4.81
C VAL A 104 18.65 9.16 -4.45
N PRO A 105 19.21 9.91 -5.42
CA PRO A 105 19.74 11.26 -5.18
C PRO A 105 18.73 12.21 -4.55
N GLN A 106 19.21 13.25 -3.90
CA GLN A 106 18.35 14.32 -3.37
C GLN A 106 17.73 15.10 -4.53
N VAL A 107 16.47 15.46 -4.36
CA VAL A 107 15.68 16.23 -5.33
C VAL A 107 14.98 17.39 -4.64
N ASN A 108 14.67 18.44 -5.39
CA ASN A 108 13.79 19.50 -4.90
C ASN A 108 12.33 19.07 -5.07
N ILE A 109 11.65 18.81 -3.96
CA ILE A 109 10.23 18.44 -3.96
C ILE A 109 9.27 19.65 -3.99
N ASN A 110 9.79 20.86 -3.88
CA ASN A 110 9.01 22.10 -3.82
C ASN A 110 8.98 22.84 -5.16
N LEU A 111 9.06 22.13 -6.29
CA LEU A 111 8.92 22.75 -7.60
C LEU A 111 7.53 23.37 -7.75
N LYS A 112 7.50 24.60 -8.25
CA LYS A 112 6.24 25.29 -8.52
C LYS A 112 5.60 24.68 -9.76
N LYS A 113 4.27 24.70 -9.80
CA LYS A 113 3.51 24.27 -10.97
C LYS A 113 4.04 24.90 -12.25
N GLY A 114 4.24 24.07 -13.28
CA GLY A 114 4.75 24.52 -14.57
C GLY A 114 6.27 24.70 -14.66
N GLN A 115 7.04 24.34 -13.62
CA GLN A 115 8.52 24.35 -13.67
C GLN A 115 9.14 23.06 -14.27
N GLY A 116 8.36 22.30 -15.03
CA GLY A 116 8.76 21.02 -15.62
C GLY A 116 8.41 19.84 -14.73
N ARG A 117 8.71 18.65 -15.24
CA ARG A 117 8.49 17.36 -14.58
C ARG A 117 9.49 17.18 -13.43
N PRO A 118 9.06 17.09 -12.17
CA PRO A 118 9.98 17.02 -11.03
C PRO A 118 10.92 15.82 -11.07
N ALA A 119 10.47 14.70 -11.63
CA ALA A 119 11.23 13.46 -11.72
C ALA A 119 12.43 13.55 -12.69
N ASP A 120 12.45 14.52 -13.63
CA ASP A 120 13.58 14.75 -14.56
C ASP A 120 14.89 15.05 -13.83
N GLN A 121 14.84 15.52 -12.58
CA GLN A 121 16.02 15.69 -11.74
C GLN A 121 16.81 14.39 -11.52
N LEU A 122 16.15 13.25 -11.70
CA LEU A 122 16.73 11.92 -11.53
C LEU A 122 17.21 11.29 -12.85
N HIS A 123 17.16 12.04 -13.98
CA HIS A 123 17.46 11.48 -15.30
C HIS A 123 18.81 10.76 -15.37
N ALA A 124 19.89 11.36 -14.88
CA ALA A 124 21.21 10.74 -14.91
C ALA A 124 21.25 9.44 -14.08
N TRP A 125 20.65 9.45 -12.89
CA TRP A 125 20.55 8.28 -12.02
C TRP A 125 19.73 7.15 -12.66
N ALA A 126 18.61 7.48 -13.28
CA ALA A 126 17.73 6.52 -13.93
C ALA A 126 18.33 5.96 -15.23
N ALA A 127 18.89 6.82 -16.08
CA ALA A 127 19.47 6.42 -17.37
C ALA A 127 20.66 5.46 -17.20
N GLU A 128 21.47 5.62 -16.16
CA GLU A 128 22.57 4.71 -15.83
C GLU A 128 22.06 3.30 -15.48
N ARG A 129 20.93 3.19 -14.78
CA ARG A 129 20.42 1.93 -14.20
C ARG A 129 19.38 1.22 -15.06
N ALA A 130 18.59 1.98 -15.79
CA ALA A 130 17.45 1.50 -16.57
C ALA A 130 17.78 0.29 -17.49
N PRO A 131 18.91 0.27 -18.22
CA PRO A 131 19.24 -0.88 -19.10
C PRO A 131 19.41 -2.20 -18.34
N ALA A 132 20.09 -2.18 -17.19
CA ALA A 132 20.29 -3.38 -16.39
C ALA A 132 19.03 -3.86 -15.68
N LEU A 133 18.17 -2.92 -15.31
CA LEU A 133 16.89 -3.19 -14.61
C LEU A 133 15.75 -3.57 -15.55
N GLY A 134 15.87 -3.28 -16.86
CA GLY A 134 14.76 -3.46 -17.81
C GLY A 134 13.57 -2.53 -17.53
N ILE A 135 13.80 -1.39 -16.86
CA ILE A 135 12.79 -0.40 -16.51
C ILE A 135 12.91 0.79 -17.46
N PRO A 136 11.82 1.27 -18.08
CA PRO A 136 11.87 2.53 -18.84
C PRO A 136 12.40 3.68 -17.99
N VAL A 137 13.29 4.51 -18.54
CA VAL A 137 13.93 5.61 -17.79
C VAL A 137 12.89 6.49 -17.09
N THR A 138 11.84 6.90 -17.82
CA THR A 138 10.77 7.75 -17.27
C THR A 138 10.03 7.09 -16.09
N ALA A 139 9.83 5.78 -16.13
CA ALA A 139 9.21 5.06 -15.01
C ALA A 139 10.15 4.98 -13.80
N LEU A 140 11.45 4.73 -14.03
CA LEU A 140 12.44 4.66 -12.95
C LEU A 140 12.63 6.02 -12.27
N GLU A 141 12.62 7.11 -13.04
CA GLU A 141 12.59 8.49 -12.52
C GLU A 141 11.38 8.70 -11.61
N ALA A 142 10.19 8.29 -12.06
CA ALA A 142 8.94 8.43 -11.30
C ALA A 142 8.98 7.65 -9.97
N TYR A 143 9.48 6.42 -9.97
CA TYR A 143 9.62 5.61 -8.74
C TYR A 143 10.63 6.22 -7.78
N GLY A 144 11.76 6.67 -8.29
CA GLY A 144 12.79 7.36 -7.50
C GLY A 144 12.25 8.64 -6.87
N TYR A 145 11.59 9.48 -7.66
CA TYR A 145 11.00 10.73 -7.18
C TYR A 145 9.92 10.48 -6.13
N ALA A 146 8.99 9.56 -6.37
CA ALA A 146 7.94 9.21 -5.41
C ALA A 146 8.50 8.70 -4.08
N ALA A 147 9.56 7.87 -4.11
CA ALA A 147 10.24 7.42 -2.90
C ALA A 147 10.93 8.57 -2.15
N ARG A 148 11.53 9.55 -2.86
CA ARG A 148 12.12 10.75 -2.24
C ARG A 148 11.07 11.63 -1.58
N VAL A 149 9.93 11.86 -2.25
CA VAL A 149 8.80 12.60 -1.68
C VAL A 149 8.26 11.89 -0.43
N ALA A 150 8.10 10.56 -0.50
CA ALA A 150 7.66 9.78 0.66
C ALA A 150 8.64 9.90 1.84
N ALA A 151 9.94 9.84 1.60
CA ALA A 151 10.96 9.98 2.63
C ALA A 151 10.95 11.37 3.30
N GLU A 152 10.61 12.42 2.56
CA GLU A 152 10.53 13.79 3.09
C GLU A 152 9.21 14.03 3.86
N LEU A 153 8.07 13.60 3.30
CA LEU A 153 6.76 13.89 3.87
C LEU A 153 6.31 12.86 4.92
N ASN A 154 6.80 11.63 4.84
CA ASN A 154 6.46 10.52 5.72
C ASN A 154 7.73 9.75 6.13
N PRO A 155 8.67 10.34 6.86
CA PRO A 155 9.99 9.76 7.12
C PRO A 155 9.95 8.42 7.83
N ASN A 156 8.88 8.12 8.57
CA ASN A 156 8.69 6.85 9.26
C ASN A 156 8.10 5.74 8.37
N CYS A 157 7.78 6.04 7.12
CA CYS A 157 7.23 5.04 6.17
C CYS A 157 8.32 4.12 5.61
N HIS A 158 9.54 4.63 5.41
CA HIS A 158 10.68 3.90 4.85
C HIS A 158 10.38 3.20 3.51
N LEU A 159 9.59 3.83 2.65
CA LEU A 159 9.26 3.30 1.33
C LEU A 159 10.49 3.34 0.42
N ALA A 160 10.90 2.17 -0.08
CA ALA A 160 11.97 2.05 -1.07
C ALA A 160 11.43 2.18 -2.51
N TRP A 161 12.21 2.80 -3.41
CA TRP A 161 11.88 2.88 -4.84
C TRP A 161 11.74 1.50 -5.48
N THR A 162 12.48 0.51 -4.99
CA THR A 162 12.41 -0.88 -5.46
C THR A 162 11.04 -1.51 -5.22
N THR A 163 10.37 -1.17 -4.12
CA THR A 163 8.99 -1.61 -3.86
C THR A 163 8.03 -1.04 -4.88
N LEU A 164 8.13 0.25 -5.22
CA LEU A 164 7.31 0.87 -6.27
C LEU A 164 7.60 0.26 -7.64
N ALA A 165 8.86 0.00 -7.96
CA ALA A 165 9.25 -0.65 -9.20
C ALA A 165 8.72 -2.10 -9.27
N GLY A 166 8.79 -2.86 -8.17
CA GLY A 166 8.21 -4.20 -8.10
C GLY A 166 6.71 -4.20 -8.34
N ILE A 167 5.97 -3.25 -7.76
CA ILE A 167 4.54 -3.05 -8.03
C ILE A 167 4.34 -2.70 -9.51
N GLY A 168 5.03 -1.71 -10.06
CA GLY A 168 4.89 -1.30 -11.45
C GLY A 168 5.18 -2.42 -12.46
N MET A 169 6.12 -3.31 -12.14
CA MET A 169 6.38 -4.50 -12.96
C MET A 169 5.19 -5.47 -12.94
N VAL A 170 4.69 -5.79 -11.75
CA VAL A 170 3.60 -6.76 -11.58
C VAL A 170 2.29 -6.23 -12.18
N GLU A 171 2.02 -4.93 -12.06
CA GLU A 171 0.77 -4.34 -12.52
C GLU A 171 0.71 -4.14 -14.04
N SER A 172 1.80 -3.71 -14.66
CA SER A 172 1.74 -3.31 -16.07
C SER A 172 3.06 -3.41 -16.85
N HIS A 173 4.05 -4.15 -16.34
CA HIS A 173 5.42 -4.09 -16.89
C HIS A 173 5.91 -2.64 -17.02
N HIS A 174 5.79 -1.89 -15.94
CA HIS A 174 6.17 -0.47 -15.86
C HIS A 174 5.43 0.44 -16.87
N GLY A 175 4.17 0.16 -17.16
CA GLY A 175 3.38 0.97 -18.09
C GLY A 175 3.58 0.59 -19.56
N THR A 176 4.16 -0.60 -19.87
CA THR A 176 4.36 -1.06 -21.25
C THR A 176 3.47 -2.22 -21.66
N TYR A 177 2.58 -2.69 -20.78
CA TYR A 177 1.69 -3.80 -21.07
C TYR A 177 0.79 -3.52 -22.29
N GLY A 178 0.56 -4.55 -23.10
CA GLY A 178 -0.29 -4.45 -24.28
C GLY A 178 0.28 -3.57 -25.41
N GLY A 179 1.58 -3.28 -25.39
CA GLY A 179 2.22 -2.40 -26.37
C GLY A 179 2.12 -0.91 -26.04
N ALA A 180 1.68 -0.57 -24.84
CA ALA A 180 1.70 0.81 -24.38
C ALA A 180 3.14 1.34 -24.25
N THR A 181 3.30 2.65 -24.37
CA THR A 181 4.57 3.36 -24.24
C THR A 181 4.42 4.54 -23.30
N ILE A 182 5.53 4.94 -22.67
CA ILE A 182 5.57 6.11 -21.77
C ILE A 182 6.21 7.27 -22.53
N ALA A 183 5.49 8.37 -22.65
CA ALA A 183 6.01 9.62 -23.19
C ALA A 183 6.94 10.32 -22.20
N ALA A 184 7.74 11.29 -22.66
CA ALA A 184 8.67 12.03 -21.81
C ALA A 184 7.99 12.80 -20.66
N ASN A 185 6.73 13.18 -20.80
CA ASN A 185 5.93 13.82 -19.75
C ASN A 185 5.27 12.84 -18.78
N GLY A 186 5.57 11.54 -18.88
CA GLY A 186 5.02 10.50 -18.04
C GLY A 186 3.71 9.86 -18.54
N ASP A 187 3.08 10.37 -19.58
CA ASP A 187 1.84 9.80 -20.14
C ASP A 187 2.05 8.40 -20.71
N VAL A 188 1.16 7.49 -20.37
CA VAL A 188 1.11 6.12 -20.86
C VAL A 188 0.05 6.00 -21.96
N ARG A 189 0.46 5.58 -23.15
CA ARG A 189 -0.46 5.48 -24.30
C ARG A 189 -0.22 4.21 -25.13
N PRO A 190 -1.30 3.50 -25.54
CA PRO A 190 -2.69 3.73 -25.15
C PRO A 190 -2.89 3.54 -23.63
N PRO A 191 -3.97 4.09 -23.04
CA PRO A 191 -4.29 3.87 -21.62
C PRO A 191 -4.41 2.37 -21.30
N ILE A 192 -3.79 1.93 -20.21
CA ILE A 192 -3.87 0.55 -19.75
C ILE A 192 -5.12 0.41 -18.86
N ARG A 193 -5.98 -0.55 -19.21
CA ARG A 193 -7.17 -0.91 -18.43
C ARG A 193 -7.13 -2.38 -18.10
N GLY A 194 -7.36 -2.69 -16.85
CA GLY A 194 -7.50 -4.05 -16.35
C GLY A 194 -8.78 -4.73 -16.83
N VAL A 195 -8.93 -5.98 -16.45
CA VAL A 195 -10.17 -6.73 -16.70
C VAL A 195 -11.33 -6.11 -15.93
N VAL A 196 -12.56 -6.42 -16.37
CA VAL A 196 -13.78 -6.03 -15.63
C VAL A 196 -13.78 -6.70 -14.26
N LEU A 197 -14.01 -5.93 -13.20
CA LEU A 197 -14.07 -6.46 -11.85
C LEU A 197 -15.50 -6.91 -11.52
N ASP A 198 -15.97 -7.94 -12.24
CA ASP A 198 -17.34 -8.46 -12.16
C ASP A 198 -17.51 -9.67 -11.24
N GLY A 199 -16.43 -10.12 -10.60
CA GLY A 199 -16.41 -11.29 -9.72
C GLY A 199 -16.19 -12.62 -10.47
N THR A 200 -15.88 -12.59 -11.76
CA THR A 200 -15.55 -13.80 -12.54
C THR A 200 -14.03 -14.05 -12.53
N HIS A 201 -13.63 -15.28 -12.88
CA HIS A 201 -12.21 -15.66 -13.02
C HIS A 201 -11.34 -15.36 -11.77
N GLY A 202 -11.94 -15.36 -10.58
CA GLY A 202 -11.26 -15.04 -9.33
C GLY A 202 -11.11 -13.54 -9.05
N ASN A 203 -11.63 -12.67 -9.90
CA ASN A 203 -11.63 -11.22 -9.65
C ASN A 203 -12.66 -10.86 -8.58
N MET A 204 -12.39 -9.78 -7.87
CA MET A 204 -13.41 -9.17 -7.02
C MET A 204 -14.54 -8.58 -7.86
N ARG A 205 -15.73 -8.56 -7.26
CA ARG A 205 -16.85 -7.82 -7.80
C ARG A 205 -16.85 -6.42 -7.22
N ILE A 206 -16.47 -5.42 -8.04
CA ILE A 206 -16.49 -4.01 -7.70
C ILE A 206 -17.45 -3.28 -8.66
N PRO A 207 -18.69 -2.96 -8.20
CA PRO A 207 -19.61 -2.16 -8.98
C PRO A 207 -19.00 -0.80 -9.32
N ASP A 208 -19.40 -0.25 -10.47
CA ASP A 208 -18.97 1.08 -10.89
C ASP A 208 -19.12 2.14 -9.80
N THR A 209 -18.06 2.87 -9.52
CA THR A 209 -17.99 3.87 -8.47
C THR A 209 -17.93 5.31 -8.98
N ASP A 210 -17.77 5.51 -10.31
CA ASP A 210 -17.57 6.84 -10.90
C ASP A 210 -18.36 7.09 -12.21
N LYS A 211 -19.27 6.20 -12.57
CA LYS A 211 -20.06 6.20 -13.81
C LYS A 211 -19.19 6.06 -15.06
N GLY A 212 -18.12 5.32 -14.93
CA GLY A 212 -17.14 5.09 -16.00
C GLY A 212 -16.34 6.33 -16.39
N ALA A 213 -16.28 7.33 -15.51
CA ALA A 213 -15.61 8.60 -15.84
C ALA A 213 -14.11 8.46 -16.01
N LEU A 214 -13.46 7.57 -15.26
CA LEU A 214 -12.01 7.37 -15.27
C LEU A 214 -11.60 6.13 -16.08
N ASP A 215 -12.33 5.04 -15.93
CA ASP A 215 -11.96 3.75 -16.52
C ASP A 215 -12.71 3.41 -17.81
N GLY A 216 -13.82 4.12 -18.08
CA GLY A 216 -14.66 3.95 -19.28
C GLY A 216 -15.74 2.87 -19.14
N ASP A 217 -15.92 2.22 -17.97
CA ASP A 217 -16.92 1.17 -17.76
C ASP A 217 -18.00 1.64 -16.76
N PRO A 218 -19.23 1.94 -17.23
CA PRO A 218 -20.30 2.47 -16.36
C PRO A 218 -21.04 1.39 -15.57
N THR A 219 -20.54 0.17 -15.53
CA THR A 219 -21.19 -0.98 -14.86
C THR A 219 -20.35 -1.58 -13.76
N MET A 220 -19.06 -1.69 -13.98
CA MET A 220 -18.09 -2.25 -13.04
C MET A 220 -16.80 -1.45 -13.13
N ASP A 221 -16.10 -1.27 -12.01
CA ASP A 221 -14.77 -0.66 -12.02
C ASP A 221 -13.75 -1.56 -12.75
N ARG A 222 -12.76 -0.89 -13.36
CA ARG A 222 -11.53 -1.50 -13.90
C ARG A 222 -10.32 -0.85 -13.27
N ALA A 223 -9.27 -1.62 -13.10
CA ALA A 223 -7.96 -1.07 -12.75
C ALA A 223 -7.39 -0.22 -13.89
N MET A 224 -6.69 0.87 -13.57
CA MET A 224 -6.27 1.91 -14.51
C MET A 224 -4.78 2.22 -14.44
N GLY A 225 -4.20 2.43 -15.61
CA GLY A 225 -2.88 2.99 -15.81
C GLY A 225 -1.71 2.09 -15.38
N PRO A 226 -0.49 2.66 -15.31
CA PRO A 226 0.73 1.89 -15.04
C PRO A 226 0.78 1.22 -13.66
N MET A 227 0.04 1.74 -12.67
CA MET A 227 -0.02 1.21 -11.32
C MET A 227 -1.37 0.57 -10.97
N GLN A 228 -2.26 0.40 -11.95
CA GLN A 228 -3.54 -0.31 -11.87
C GLN A 228 -4.42 0.11 -10.67
N PHE A 229 -4.62 1.42 -10.49
CA PHE A 229 -5.55 1.95 -9.49
C PHE A 229 -7.00 1.72 -9.88
N ILE A 230 -7.86 1.34 -8.93
CA ILE A 230 -9.31 1.39 -9.12
C ILE A 230 -9.83 2.82 -8.92
N PRO A 231 -10.95 3.21 -9.59
CA PRO A 231 -11.49 4.56 -9.54
C PRO A 231 -11.69 5.12 -8.13
N GLU A 232 -12.22 4.32 -7.20
CA GLU A 232 -12.43 4.77 -5.83
C GLU A 232 -11.13 5.10 -5.10
N THR A 233 -10.11 4.24 -5.21
CA THR A 233 -8.79 4.50 -4.60
C THR A 233 -8.12 5.70 -5.24
N TRP A 234 -8.24 5.85 -6.58
CA TRP A 234 -7.71 7.01 -7.28
C TRP A 234 -8.30 8.34 -6.80
N ARG A 235 -9.60 8.42 -6.59
CA ARG A 235 -10.25 9.62 -6.05
C ARG A 235 -9.74 10.05 -4.67
N HIS A 236 -9.23 9.10 -3.88
CA HIS A 236 -8.72 9.39 -2.53
C HIS A 236 -7.23 9.73 -2.51
N TYR A 237 -6.45 9.10 -3.38
CA TYR A 237 -4.98 9.17 -3.33
C TYR A 237 -4.34 9.81 -4.56
N GLY A 238 -5.11 10.03 -5.63
CA GLY A 238 -4.60 10.63 -6.85
C GLY A 238 -4.00 12.03 -6.62
N VAL A 239 -2.77 12.23 -7.08
CA VAL A 239 -2.03 13.49 -6.97
C VAL A 239 -1.31 13.81 -8.29
N ASP A 240 -1.07 15.08 -8.54
CA ASP A 240 -0.29 15.59 -9.67
C ASP A 240 1.20 15.41 -9.36
N GLY A 241 1.80 14.37 -9.90
CA GLY A 241 3.20 14.00 -9.69
C GLY A 241 4.16 14.63 -10.71
N ASN A 242 3.68 14.88 -11.94
CA ASN A 242 4.45 15.50 -13.02
C ASN A 242 4.35 17.04 -13.02
N ASN A 243 3.51 17.61 -12.16
CA ASN A 243 3.34 19.07 -11.98
C ASN A 243 2.74 19.80 -13.19
N ASP A 244 1.92 19.10 -14.00
CA ASP A 244 1.25 19.68 -15.17
C ASP A 244 -0.12 20.28 -14.86
N GLY A 245 -0.67 19.98 -13.67
CA GLY A 245 -1.94 20.44 -13.18
C GLY A 245 -3.11 19.52 -13.51
N ILE A 246 -2.84 18.33 -14.02
CA ILE A 246 -3.81 17.28 -14.31
C ILE A 246 -3.47 16.10 -13.41
N VAL A 247 -4.45 15.52 -12.75
CA VAL A 247 -4.28 14.30 -11.95
C VAL A 247 -4.79 13.12 -12.77
N SER A 248 -3.89 12.34 -13.37
CA SER A 248 -4.22 11.28 -14.31
C SER A 248 -3.71 9.90 -13.88
N PRO A 249 -4.56 8.87 -13.77
CA PRO A 249 -4.11 7.50 -13.49
C PRO A 249 -3.29 6.91 -14.65
N ASP A 250 -3.33 7.52 -15.82
CA ASP A 250 -2.58 7.13 -17.02
C ASP A 250 -1.23 7.85 -17.16
N ASN A 251 -0.82 8.61 -16.14
CA ASN A 251 0.51 9.21 -16.06
C ASN A 251 1.35 8.47 -15.00
N VAL A 252 2.58 8.08 -15.36
CA VAL A 252 3.42 7.24 -14.47
C VAL A 252 3.89 7.98 -13.23
N ASP A 253 4.09 9.30 -13.31
CA ASP A 253 4.51 10.12 -12.16
C ASP A 253 3.38 10.27 -11.14
N ASP A 254 2.19 10.61 -11.65
CA ASP A 254 0.99 10.72 -10.83
C ASP A 254 0.69 9.39 -10.14
N ALA A 255 0.73 8.30 -10.92
CA ALA A 255 0.46 6.97 -10.41
C ALA A 255 1.50 6.51 -9.39
N ALA A 256 2.80 6.74 -9.62
CA ALA A 256 3.86 6.37 -8.68
C ALA A 256 3.79 7.18 -7.38
N LEU A 257 3.55 8.49 -7.47
CA LEU A 257 3.43 9.34 -6.28
C LEU A 257 2.16 9.03 -5.48
N SER A 258 1.05 8.76 -6.16
CA SER A 258 -0.20 8.30 -5.53
C SER A 258 -0.01 6.95 -4.82
N ALA A 259 0.70 6.01 -5.46
CA ALA A 259 1.04 4.71 -4.85
C ALA A 259 1.90 4.87 -3.60
N ALA A 260 2.88 5.77 -3.61
CA ALA A 260 3.69 6.08 -2.45
C ALA A 260 2.84 6.60 -1.29
N GLY A 261 1.93 7.53 -1.55
CA GLY A 261 0.98 8.05 -0.56
C GLY A 261 0.06 6.95 0.00
N TYR A 262 -0.45 6.07 -0.86
CA TYR A 262 -1.32 4.97 -0.47
C TYR A 262 -0.59 3.93 0.39
N LEU A 263 0.61 3.49 0.00
CA LEU A 263 1.41 2.54 0.74
C LEU A 263 1.82 3.06 2.12
N CYS A 264 2.15 4.35 2.23
CA CYS A 264 2.50 5.02 3.48
C CYS A 264 1.30 5.39 4.36
N SER A 265 0.07 5.19 3.88
CA SER A 265 -1.13 5.50 4.65
C SER A 265 -1.25 4.58 5.88
N GLY A 266 -1.92 5.06 6.95
CA GLY A 266 -2.14 4.26 8.16
C GLY A 266 -0.87 4.05 9.01
N ARG A 267 0.17 4.88 8.86
CA ARG A 267 1.42 4.85 9.64
C ARG A 267 2.17 3.53 9.57
N LYS A 268 2.18 2.90 8.40
CA LYS A 268 2.93 1.66 8.17
C LYS A 268 4.43 1.97 8.05
N ASP A 269 5.25 1.16 8.68
CA ASP A 269 6.72 1.18 8.52
C ASP A 269 7.14 0.05 7.59
N LEU A 270 7.46 0.39 6.34
CA LEU A 270 7.81 -0.57 5.30
C LEU A 270 9.25 -1.12 5.47
N ALA A 271 10.04 -0.62 6.41
CA ALA A 271 11.29 -1.27 6.80
C ALA A 271 11.07 -2.52 7.66
N THR A 272 9.85 -2.72 8.19
CA THR A 272 9.49 -3.92 8.93
C THR A 272 8.73 -4.91 8.06
N ALA A 273 8.92 -6.21 8.31
CA ALA A 273 8.19 -7.26 7.58
C ALA A 273 6.66 -7.11 7.71
N ALA A 274 6.17 -6.84 8.92
CA ALA A 274 4.74 -6.65 9.16
C ALA A 274 4.19 -5.41 8.44
N GLY A 275 4.91 -4.29 8.48
CA GLY A 275 4.50 -3.04 7.81
C GLY A 275 4.50 -3.17 6.29
N TRP A 276 5.54 -3.82 5.74
CA TRP A 276 5.64 -4.04 4.30
C TRP A 276 4.51 -4.94 3.79
N ILE A 277 4.26 -6.09 4.43
CA ILE A 277 3.15 -6.98 4.08
C ILE A 277 1.81 -6.26 4.22
N ALA A 278 1.59 -5.53 5.32
CA ALA A 278 0.35 -4.78 5.50
C ALA A 278 0.14 -3.70 4.42
N ALA A 279 1.21 -3.06 3.93
CA ALA A 279 1.14 -2.11 2.83
C ALA A 279 0.78 -2.80 1.51
N LEU A 280 1.43 -3.92 1.18
CA LEU A 280 1.14 -4.70 -0.03
C LEU A 280 -0.27 -5.30 0.00
N HIS A 281 -0.71 -5.83 1.14
CA HIS A 281 -2.07 -6.33 1.31
C HIS A 281 -3.15 -5.23 1.23
N SER A 282 -2.81 -3.98 1.51
CA SER A 282 -3.73 -2.86 1.23
C SER A 282 -3.84 -2.59 -0.27
N TYR A 283 -2.76 -2.82 -1.02
CA TYR A 283 -2.71 -2.62 -2.47
C TYR A 283 -3.40 -3.77 -3.20
N ASN A 284 -3.00 -4.99 -2.86
CA ASN A 284 -3.58 -6.23 -3.36
C ASN A 284 -3.43 -7.32 -2.29
N TYR A 285 -4.54 -7.83 -1.76
CA TYR A 285 -4.56 -8.78 -0.65
C TYR A 285 -4.28 -10.23 -1.11
N SER A 286 -3.16 -10.43 -1.70
CA SER A 286 -2.68 -11.73 -2.13
C SER A 286 -1.24 -11.94 -1.70
N ASP A 287 -0.99 -13.03 -0.99
CA ASP A 287 0.37 -13.43 -0.62
C ASP A 287 1.22 -13.73 -1.85
N GLN A 288 0.62 -14.22 -2.93
CA GLN A 288 1.34 -14.44 -4.18
C GLN A 288 1.75 -13.12 -4.82
N TYR A 289 0.85 -12.13 -4.80
CA TYR A 289 1.17 -10.77 -5.24
C TYR A 289 2.35 -10.19 -4.44
N ALA A 290 2.25 -10.24 -3.11
CA ALA A 290 3.32 -9.74 -2.24
C ALA A 290 4.66 -10.44 -2.50
N ARG A 291 4.66 -11.77 -2.75
CA ARG A 291 5.88 -12.52 -3.14
C ARG A 291 6.42 -12.05 -4.48
N SER A 292 5.57 -11.89 -5.50
CA SER A 292 6.00 -11.41 -6.83
C SER A 292 6.62 -10.02 -6.75
N VAL A 293 5.98 -9.09 -6.04
CA VAL A 293 6.53 -7.74 -5.82
C VAL A 293 7.87 -7.80 -5.07
N ARG A 294 7.98 -8.64 -4.03
CA ARG A 294 9.23 -8.85 -3.30
C ARG A 294 10.35 -9.34 -4.19
N ASP A 295 10.08 -10.34 -5.03
CA ASP A 295 11.10 -10.97 -5.87
C ASP A 295 11.64 -9.96 -6.89
N TRP A 296 10.77 -9.21 -7.55
CA TRP A 296 11.16 -8.10 -8.43
C TRP A 296 11.92 -7.00 -7.69
N ALA A 297 11.40 -6.54 -6.55
CA ALA A 297 12.06 -5.51 -5.77
C ALA A 297 13.46 -5.94 -5.29
N THR A 298 13.64 -7.23 -4.96
CA THR A 298 14.94 -7.79 -4.57
C THR A 298 15.92 -7.83 -5.75
N ALA A 299 15.46 -8.21 -6.93
CA ALA A 299 16.28 -8.19 -8.14
C ALA A 299 16.70 -6.75 -8.50
N TYR A 300 15.78 -5.81 -8.45
CA TYR A 300 16.08 -4.39 -8.68
C TYR A 300 17.07 -3.82 -7.65
N ALA A 301 16.94 -4.22 -6.38
CA ALA A 301 17.90 -3.85 -5.34
C ALA A 301 19.30 -4.41 -5.60
N ALA A 302 19.40 -5.56 -6.26
CA ALA A 302 20.65 -6.18 -6.68
C ALA A 302 21.19 -5.65 -8.02
N GLY A 303 20.48 -4.73 -8.67
CA GLY A 303 20.91 -4.06 -9.90
C GLY A 303 20.60 -4.80 -11.20
N HIS A 304 19.65 -5.73 -11.20
CA HIS A 304 19.26 -6.49 -12.40
C HIS A 304 17.75 -6.73 -12.48
N SER A 305 17.28 -7.15 -13.64
CA SER A 305 15.94 -7.70 -13.90
C SER A 305 15.92 -9.21 -13.64
N LEU A 306 14.72 -9.77 -13.37
CA LEU A 306 14.51 -11.24 -13.28
C LEU A 306 14.38 -11.85 -14.69
#